data_055cbb4b13376d4a8ffc39c21de7b2d9
#
_entry.id   055cbb4b13376d4a8ffc39c21de7b2d9
#
_cell.length_a   1.000
_cell.length_b   1.000
_cell.length_c   1.000
_cell.angle_alpha   90.00
_cell.angle_beta   90.00
_cell.angle_gamma   90.00
#
_symmetry.space_group_name_H-M   'P 1'
#
loop_
_entity.id
_entity.type
_entity.pdbx_description
1 polymer ?
#
loop_
_entity_poly.entity_id
_entity_poly.type
_entity_poly.pdbx_seq_one_letter_code
_entity_poly.pdbx_strand_id
1 'polypeptide(L)'
;MSEQQSPSTARVALVTGTSSGMGLHTAVELARRGLTVVATMRDPSRASALTDAAREAGVELDVRALDVTDHEAARACVEGVVADRGRIDVLVNNAGRGAVATAEQLSIGDVRDQLEVNYLGPVALTKLVLPHMREAGAGTVLTVTSVGGAVGQPFADAYCGAKFAVEGFMQSLAVVMLPHGVHVSVVEPAAVASDFVGNVTRADEVPDDPYAAQLSAYLARTAGAFAGAQSSRDAAVAIADAALSSEYRFRWQTSAGATAFVGLSLADTDGSRVLGATRGWVETAPN
;
A
#
# COMPACT_ATOMS: atom_id res chain seq x y z
N MET A 1 19.29 -31.44 -24.33
CA MET A 1 18.55 -30.36 -25.00
C MET A 1 17.67 -29.74 -23.92
N SER A 2 18.14 -28.64 -23.33
CA SER A 2 17.37 -27.90 -22.32
C SER A 2 16.34 -27.05 -23.06
N GLU A 3 15.06 -27.35 -22.83
CA GLU A 3 13.96 -26.49 -23.26
C GLU A 3 14.14 -25.13 -22.58
N GLN A 4 14.55 -24.14 -23.34
CA GLN A 4 14.41 -22.73 -22.92
C GLN A 4 12.92 -22.43 -22.89
N GLN A 5 12.35 -22.42 -21.70
CA GLN A 5 11.01 -21.87 -21.48
C GLN A 5 11.00 -20.43 -21.99
N SER A 6 10.18 -20.17 -23.00
CA SER A 6 9.91 -18.81 -23.48
C SER A 6 9.46 -17.97 -22.28
N PRO A 7 9.94 -16.73 -22.12
CA PRO A 7 9.53 -15.90 -21.00
C PRO A 7 8.00 -15.76 -21.02
N SER A 8 7.37 -16.01 -19.88
CA SER A 8 5.93 -15.84 -19.70
C SER A 8 5.52 -14.42 -20.14
N THR A 9 4.56 -14.32 -21.06
CA THR A 9 4.02 -13.03 -21.51
C THR A 9 3.14 -12.36 -20.46
N ALA A 10 2.86 -13.04 -19.35
CA ALA A 10 2.04 -12.54 -18.26
C ALA A 10 2.75 -11.42 -17.49
N ARG A 11 2.02 -10.35 -17.18
CA ARG A 11 2.49 -9.26 -16.32
C ARG A 11 2.80 -9.79 -14.91
N VAL A 12 3.86 -9.26 -14.30
CA VAL A 12 4.33 -9.66 -12.97
C VAL A 12 3.93 -8.59 -11.94
N ALA A 13 3.27 -9.01 -10.86
CA ALA A 13 2.95 -8.16 -9.73
C ALA A 13 3.73 -8.59 -8.48
N LEU A 14 4.34 -7.62 -7.80
CA LEU A 14 4.95 -7.77 -6.48
C LEU A 14 4.02 -7.12 -5.44
N VAL A 15 3.51 -7.90 -4.50
CA VAL A 15 2.56 -7.45 -3.48
C VAL A 15 3.14 -7.66 -2.09
N THR A 16 3.17 -6.62 -1.25
CA THR A 16 3.71 -6.71 0.11
C THR A 16 2.62 -6.87 1.18
N GLY A 17 2.94 -7.58 2.28
CA GLY A 17 2.02 -7.74 3.41
C GLY A 17 0.83 -8.63 3.11
N THR A 18 1.07 -9.81 2.51
CA THR A 18 0.03 -10.70 1.99
C THR A 18 -0.40 -11.80 2.96
N SER A 19 0.06 -11.80 4.20
CA SER A 19 -0.29 -12.86 5.18
C SER A 19 -1.76 -12.82 5.62
N SER A 20 -2.44 -11.68 5.47
CA SER A 20 -3.86 -11.51 5.83
C SER A 20 -4.47 -10.26 5.19
N GLY A 21 -5.77 -10.04 5.41
CA GLY A 21 -6.47 -8.80 5.10
C GLY A 21 -6.44 -8.41 3.62
N MET A 22 -6.33 -7.11 3.35
CA MET A 22 -6.36 -6.57 1.99
C MET A 22 -5.24 -7.13 1.10
N GLY A 23 -4.02 -7.27 1.65
CA GLY A 23 -2.87 -7.77 0.88
C GLY A 23 -3.06 -9.19 0.38
N LEU A 24 -3.59 -10.07 1.23
CA LEU A 24 -3.93 -11.44 0.87
C LEU A 24 -4.93 -11.47 -0.30
N HIS A 25 -6.05 -10.77 -0.14
CA HIS A 25 -7.10 -10.76 -1.17
C HIS A 25 -6.66 -10.03 -2.45
N THR A 26 -5.79 -9.00 -2.35
CA THR A 26 -5.22 -8.31 -3.52
C THR A 26 -4.31 -9.24 -4.32
N ALA A 27 -3.46 -10.04 -3.65
CA ALA A 27 -2.61 -11.01 -4.33
C ALA A 27 -3.45 -12.06 -5.09
N VAL A 28 -4.47 -12.60 -4.45
CA VAL A 28 -5.40 -13.56 -5.08
C VAL A 28 -6.16 -12.91 -6.24
N GLU A 29 -6.68 -11.70 -6.07
CA GLU A 29 -7.47 -11.03 -7.11
C GLU A 29 -6.63 -10.66 -8.34
N LEU A 30 -5.39 -10.20 -8.16
CA LEU A 30 -4.47 -9.93 -9.27
C LEU A 30 -4.13 -11.22 -10.04
N ALA A 31 -3.92 -12.34 -9.33
CA ALA A 31 -3.70 -13.64 -9.96
C ALA A 31 -4.94 -14.12 -10.75
N ARG A 32 -6.16 -13.95 -10.20
CA ARG A 32 -7.41 -14.24 -10.93
C ARG A 32 -7.56 -13.42 -12.21
N ARG A 33 -6.97 -12.23 -12.25
CA ARG A 33 -6.95 -11.36 -13.45
C ARG A 33 -5.79 -11.68 -14.39
N GLY A 34 -5.06 -12.78 -14.18
CA GLY A 34 -4.05 -13.32 -15.09
C GLY A 34 -2.64 -12.79 -14.90
N LEU A 35 -2.33 -12.13 -13.76
CA LEU A 35 -0.96 -11.75 -13.45
C LEU A 35 -0.22 -12.91 -12.78
N THR A 36 1.08 -13.00 -13.02
CA THR A 36 1.99 -13.75 -12.16
C THR A 36 2.25 -12.94 -10.92
N VAL A 37 1.82 -13.44 -9.75
CA VAL A 37 1.90 -12.67 -8.51
C VAL A 37 2.99 -13.23 -7.59
N VAL A 38 3.93 -12.37 -7.22
CA VAL A 38 4.87 -12.59 -6.11
C VAL A 38 4.27 -11.95 -4.87
N ALA A 39 3.82 -12.80 -3.96
CA ALA A 39 3.16 -12.42 -2.71
C ALA A 39 4.18 -12.45 -1.57
N THR A 40 4.42 -11.33 -0.89
CA THR A 40 5.46 -11.27 0.13
C THR A 40 4.92 -11.01 1.52
N MET A 41 5.55 -11.64 2.50
CA MET A 41 5.26 -11.52 3.92
C MET A 41 6.53 -11.74 4.75
N ARG A 42 6.57 -11.23 5.97
CA ARG A 42 7.76 -11.37 6.85
C ARG A 42 8.11 -12.83 7.15
N ASP A 43 7.09 -13.64 7.37
CA ASP A 43 7.24 -15.04 7.74
C ASP A 43 6.37 -15.94 6.84
N PRO A 44 6.97 -16.59 5.82
CA PRO A 44 6.25 -17.50 4.93
C PRO A 44 5.61 -18.72 5.61
N SER A 45 6.03 -19.08 6.82
CA SER A 45 5.36 -20.16 7.58
C SER A 45 3.90 -19.80 7.92
N ARG A 46 3.54 -18.52 7.86
CA ARG A 46 2.18 -17.99 8.07
C ARG A 46 1.36 -17.87 6.78
N ALA A 47 1.78 -18.50 5.68
CA ALA A 47 1.12 -18.39 4.38
C ALA A 47 -0.16 -19.25 4.26
N SER A 48 -0.56 -20.03 5.25
CA SER A 48 -1.68 -20.97 5.14
C SER A 48 -2.97 -20.31 4.66
N ALA A 49 -3.37 -19.19 5.24
CA ALA A 49 -4.58 -18.44 4.83
C ALA A 49 -4.48 -17.97 3.37
N LEU A 50 -3.31 -17.48 2.93
CA LEU A 50 -3.07 -17.05 1.55
C LEU A 50 -3.14 -18.24 0.58
N THR A 51 -2.50 -19.34 0.91
CA THR A 51 -2.46 -20.55 0.06
C THR A 51 -3.83 -21.22 -0.04
N ASP A 52 -4.61 -21.20 1.05
CA ASP A 52 -6.00 -21.68 1.04
C ASP A 52 -6.88 -20.82 0.13
N ALA A 53 -6.81 -19.50 0.26
CA ALA A 53 -7.55 -18.58 -0.58
C ALA A 53 -7.14 -18.68 -2.07
N ALA A 54 -5.86 -18.88 -2.36
CA ALA A 54 -5.37 -19.10 -3.72
C ALA A 54 -5.92 -20.42 -4.31
N ARG A 55 -5.92 -21.50 -3.53
CA ARG A 55 -6.48 -22.80 -3.92
C ARG A 55 -7.98 -22.71 -4.19
N GLU A 56 -8.74 -22.04 -3.33
CA GLU A 56 -10.17 -21.80 -3.52
C GLU A 56 -10.46 -21.00 -4.80
N ALA A 57 -9.58 -20.04 -5.11
CA ALA A 57 -9.69 -19.22 -6.31
C ALA A 57 -9.15 -19.91 -7.58
N GLY A 58 -8.51 -21.08 -7.46
CA GLY A 58 -7.90 -21.81 -8.59
C GLY A 58 -6.68 -21.08 -9.18
N VAL A 59 -5.91 -20.35 -8.37
CA VAL A 59 -4.72 -19.60 -8.81
C VAL A 59 -3.47 -20.04 -8.05
N GLU A 60 -2.32 -19.77 -8.66
CA GLU A 60 -1.01 -20.00 -8.05
C GLU A 60 -0.35 -18.67 -7.68
N LEU A 61 0.39 -18.66 -6.56
CA LEU A 61 1.12 -17.51 -6.07
C LEU A 61 2.57 -17.93 -5.76
N ASP A 62 3.53 -17.06 -6.08
CA ASP A 62 4.92 -17.19 -5.67
C ASP A 62 5.07 -16.49 -4.30
N VAL A 63 5.22 -17.26 -3.22
CA VAL A 63 5.29 -16.71 -1.86
C VAL A 63 6.74 -16.56 -1.45
N ARG A 64 7.13 -15.32 -1.07
CA ARG A 64 8.51 -14.99 -0.66
C ARG A 64 8.56 -14.28 0.69
N ALA A 65 9.68 -14.47 1.40
CA ALA A 65 9.97 -13.71 2.61
C ALA A 65 10.35 -12.26 2.25
N LEU A 66 9.75 -11.29 2.94
CA LEU A 66 10.13 -9.89 2.87
C LEU A 66 9.63 -9.14 4.11
N ASP A 67 10.56 -8.60 4.89
CA ASP A 67 10.29 -7.50 5.81
C ASP A 67 10.60 -6.19 5.07
N VAL A 68 9.61 -5.31 4.94
CA VAL A 68 9.77 -4.04 4.23
C VAL A 68 10.70 -3.06 4.93
N THR A 69 11.04 -3.31 6.20
CA THR A 69 11.98 -2.51 6.98
C THR A 69 13.43 -2.99 6.82
N ASP A 70 13.64 -4.18 6.26
CA ASP A 70 14.96 -4.69 5.89
C ASP A 70 15.24 -4.34 4.42
N HIS A 71 15.98 -3.26 4.21
CA HIS A 71 16.25 -2.74 2.87
C HIS A 71 17.18 -3.66 2.05
N GLU A 72 18.03 -4.46 2.69
CA GLU A 72 18.86 -5.45 1.97
C GLU A 72 18.01 -6.65 1.54
N ALA A 73 17.12 -7.14 2.41
CA ALA A 73 16.15 -8.17 2.04
C ALA A 73 15.21 -7.67 0.91
N ALA A 74 14.80 -6.40 0.94
CA ALA A 74 14.00 -5.78 -0.12
C ALA A 74 14.75 -5.78 -1.47
N ARG A 75 16.02 -5.41 -1.47
CA ARG A 75 16.89 -5.47 -2.66
C ARG A 75 16.99 -6.89 -3.19
N ALA A 76 17.35 -7.85 -2.34
CA ALA A 76 17.51 -9.25 -2.73
C ALA A 76 16.19 -9.83 -3.29
N CYS A 77 15.04 -9.45 -2.70
CA CYS A 77 13.73 -9.88 -3.20
C CYS A 77 13.46 -9.34 -4.60
N VAL A 78 13.65 -8.04 -4.85
CA VAL A 78 13.42 -7.42 -6.16
C VAL A 78 14.35 -8.00 -7.21
N GLU A 79 15.65 -8.13 -6.92
CA GLU A 79 16.65 -8.72 -7.82
C GLU A 79 16.29 -10.18 -8.14
N GLY A 80 15.86 -10.96 -7.14
CA GLY A 80 15.40 -12.33 -7.34
C GLY A 80 14.16 -12.42 -8.22
N VAL A 81 13.18 -11.54 -8.06
CA VAL A 81 12.00 -11.49 -8.93
C VAL A 81 12.39 -11.15 -10.36
N VAL A 82 13.27 -10.17 -10.55
CA VAL A 82 13.75 -9.78 -11.89
C VAL A 82 14.55 -10.90 -12.52
N ALA A 83 15.41 -11.61 -11.77
CA ALA A 83 16.17 -12.75 -12.26
C ALA A 83 15.27 -13.91 -12.70
N ASP A 84 14.22 -14.23 -11.93
CA ASP A 84 13.34 -15.39 -12.18
C ASP A 84 12.25 -15.10 -13.22
N ARG A 85 11.74 -13.86 -13.28
CA ARG A 85 10.57 -13.46 -14.08
C ARG A 85 10.89 -12.47 -15.20
N GLY A 86 12.08 -11.85 -15.18
CA GLY A 86 12.55 -10.90 -16.18
C GLY A 86 11.95 -9.50 -16.05
N ARG A 87 10.93 -9.29 -15.18
CA ARG A 87 10.17 -8.04 -15.09
C ARG A 87 9.38 -7.89 -13.79
N ILE A 88 9.06 -6.66 -13.43
CA ILE A 88 8.02 -6.30 -12.44
C ILE A 88 7.18 -5.20 -13.08
N ASP A 89 5.90 -5.49 -13.37
CA ASP A 89 4.97 -4.55 -14.02
C ASP A 89 4.11 -3.78 -13.02
N VAL A 90 3.85 -4.40 -11.87
CA VAL A 90 3.02 -3.82 -10.82
C VAL A 90 3.71 -4.02 -9.48
N LEU A 91 3.93 -2.94 -8.75
CA LEU A 91 4.30 -2.97 -7.34
C LEU A 91 3.08 -2.53 -6.52
N VAL A 92 2.63 -3.37 -5.58
CA VAL A 92 1.63 -2.99 -4.59
C VAL A 92 2.29 -2.92 -3.21
N ASN A 93 2.62 -1.72 -2.77
CA ASN A 93 3.05 -1.43 -1.40
C ASN A 93 1.84 -1.47 -0.48
N ASN A 94 1.50 -2.66 0.05
CA ASN A 94 0.36 -2.84 0.94
C ASN A 94 0.77 -3.08 2.40
N ALA A 95 1.97 -3.58 2.67
CA ALA A 95 2.43 -3.77 4.04
C ALA A 95 2.32 -2.47 4.86
N GLY A 96 1.76 -2.59 6.07
CA GLY A 96 1.56 -1.46 6.95
C GLY A 96 1.18 -1.91 8.37
N ARG A 97 1.27 -0.98 9.32
CA ARG A 97 0.84 -1.18 10.70
C ARG A 97 0.25 0.11 11.25
N GLY A 98 -0.72 -0.02 12.17
CA GLY A 98 -1.33 1.11 12.87
C GLY A 98 -0.73 1.31 14.25
N ALA A 99 -0.93 2.51 14.79
CA ALA A 99 -0.71 2.83 16.20
C ALA A 99 -1.81 3.73 16.70
N VAL A 100 -2.23 3.52 17.94
CA VAL A 100 -3.19 4.37 18.69
C VAL A 100 -2.56 4.70 20.04
N ALA A 101 -2.26 5.96 20.26
CA ALA A 101 -1.68 6.47 21.48
C ALA A 101 -1.94 7.98 21.57
N THR A 102 -1.81 8.58 22.73
CA THR A 102 -1.73 10.04 22.84
C THR A 102 -0.35 10.53 22.38
N ALA A 103 -0.24 11.78 21.93
CA ALA A 103 1.05 12.33 21.51
C ALA A 103 2.08 12.34 22.67
N GLU A 104 1.63 12.46 23.92
CA GLU A 104 2.51 12.44 25.10
C GLU A 104 2.98 11.01 25.45
N GLN A 105 2.21 9.98 25.11
CA GLN A 105 2.59 8.57 25.33
C GLN A 105 3.52 8.03 24.24
N LEU A 106 3.48 8.63 23.03
CA LEU A 106 4.34 8.22 21.94
C LEU A 106 5.81 8.54 22.21
N SER A 107 6.67 7.53 22.23
CA SER A 107 8.10 7.75 22.15
C SER A 107 8.51 8.14 20.72
N ILE A 108 9.65 8.80 20.57
CA ILE A 108 10.25 9.03 19.23
C ILE A 108 10.59 7.70 18.53
N GLY A 109 10.82 6.63 19.29
CA GLY A 109 10.98 5.27 18.77
C GLY A 109 9.72 4.80 18.06
N ASP A 110 8.55 4.94 18.70
CA ASP A 110 7.26 4.56 18.10
C ASP A 110 6.97 5.34 16.82
N VAL A 111 7.28 6.64 16.80
CA VAL A 111 7.13 7.47 15.59
C VAL A 111 8.05 6.98 14.46
N ARG A 112 9.33 6.65 14.78
CA ARG A 112 10.25 6.07 13.79
C ARG A 112 9.76 4.74 13.25
N ASP A 113 9.27 3.85 14.12
CA ASP A 113 8.74 2.56 13.72
C ASP A 113 7.53 2.68 12.76
N GLN A 114 6.66 3.68 12.97
CA GLN A 114 5.58 3.97 12.03
C GLN A 114 6.12 4.47 10.68
N LEU A 115 7.13 5.32 10.70
CA LEU A 115 7.80 5.82 9.47
C LEU A 115 8.52 4.68 8.74
N GLU A 116 9.23 3.80 9.44
CA GLU A 116 9.94 2.67 8.83
C GLU A 116 9.00 1.80 7.99
N VAL A 117 7.89 1.36 8.57
CA VAL A 117 6.97 0.44 7.89
C VAL A 117 6.09 1.15 6.86
N ASN A 118 5.50 2.31 7.21
CA ASN A 118 4.45 2.94 6.39
C ASN A 118 4.99 3.96 5.38
N TYR A 119 6.27 4.38 5.50
CA TYR A 119 6.90 5.36 4.61
C TYR A 119 8.20 4.83 3.99
N LEU A 120 9.24 4.52 4.79
CA LEU A 120 10.55 4.16 4.25
C LEU A 120 10.54 2.83 3.51
N GLY A 121 9.80 1.82 3.99
CA GLY A 121 9.62 0.55 3.30
C GLY A 121 9.04 0.71 1.88
N PRO A 122 7.87 1.37 1.71
CA PRO A 122 7.33 1.70 0.39
C PRO A 122 8.28 2.52 -0.49
N VAL A 123 8.99 3.49 0.08
CA VAL A 123 9.98 4.31 -0.66
C VAL A 123 11.13 3.44 -1.15
N ALA A 124 11.69 2.59 -0.29
CA ALA A 124 12.82 1.71 -0.63
C ALA A 124 12.45 0.74 -1.76
N LEU A 125 11.31 0.04 -1.65
CA LEU A 125 10.83 -0.87 -2.69
C LEU A 125 10.54 -0.14 -4.01
N THR A 126 9.90 1.02 -3.94
CA THR A 126 9.64 1.85 -5.12
C THR A 126 10.93 2.20 -5.82
N LYS A 127 11.96 2.68 -5.10
CA LYS A 127 13.27 3.00 -5.67
C LYS A 127 13.93 1.80 -6.35
N LEU A 128 13.74 0.59 -5.83
CA LEU A 128 14.32 -0.62 -6.40
C LEU A 128 13.63 -1.06 -7.71
N VAL A 129 12.31 -0.90 -7.83
CA VAL A 129 11.58 -1.33 -9.04
C VAL A 129 11.58 -0.29 -10.15
N LEU A 130 11.69 1.00 -9.83
CA LEU A 130 11.60 2.10 -10.80
C LEU A 130 12.59 2.01 -11.98
N PRO A 131 13.87 1.63 -11.81
CA PRO A 131 14.78 1.48 -12.96
C PRO A 131 14.24 0.48 -13.99
N HIS A 132 13.76 -0.66 -13.54
CA HIS A 132 13.22 -1.71 -14.41
C HIS A 132 11.95 -1.26 -15.15
N MET A 133 11.02 -0.61 -14.46
CA MET A 133 9.80 -0.08 -15.06
C MET A 133 10.11 1.05 -16.07
N ARG A 134 11.05 1.94 -15.73
CA ARG A 134 11.47 3.03 -16.63
C ARG A 134 12.13 2.48 -17.90
N GLU A 135 13.01 1.50 -17.78
CA GLU A 135 13.65 0.83 -18.94
C GLU A 135 12.64 0.11 -19.82
N ALA A 136 11.60 -0.48 -19.21
CA ALA A 136 10.50 -1.12 -19.94
C ALA A 136 9.53 -0.09 -20.58
N GLY A 137 9.61 1.19 -20.21
CA GLY A 137 8.67 2.22 -20.66
C GLY A 137 7.23 2.01 -20.16
N ALA A 138 7.04 1.17 -19.14
CA ALA A 138 5.73 0.82 -18.59
C ALA A 138 5.85 0.29 -17.15
N GLY A 139 4.89 0.61 -16.30
CA GLY A 139 4.82 0.08 -14.94
C GLY A 139 3.73 0.76 -14.11
N THR A 140 3.34 0.12 -13.01
CA THR A 140 2.42 0.67 -12.03
C THR A 140 2.98 0.50 -10.62
N VAL A 141 3.18 1.61 -9.92
CA VAL A 141 3.47 1.62 -8.48
C VAL A 141 2.22 2.07 -7.76
N LEU A 142 1.64 1.18 -6.99
CA LEU A 142 0.44 1.43 -6.20
C LEU A 142 0.76 1.32 -4.71
N THR A 143 0.50 2.38 -3.95
CA THR A 143 0.74 2.39 -2.51
C THR A 143 -0.58 2.46 -1.75
N VAL A 144 -0.85 1.44 -0.95
CA VAL A 144 -2.03 1.43 -0.07
C VAL A 144 -1.72 2.31 1.14
N THR A 145 -2.32 3.50 1.12
CA THR A 145 -2.20 4.48 2.19
C THR A 145 -3.34 4.33 3.19
N SER A 146 -4.22 5.28 3.28
CA SER A 146 -5.42 5.31 4.11
C SER A 146 -6.13 6.65 3.88
N VAL A 147 -7.41 6.77 4.21
CA VAL A 147 -8.02 8.08 4.47
C VAL A 147 -7.24 8.88 5.51
N GLY A 148 -6.47 8.20 6.38
CA GLY A 148 -5.53 8.81 7.32
C GLY A 148 -4.26 9.41 6.68
N GLY A 149 -4.05 9.25 5.37
CA GLY A 149 -3.03 9.96 4.59
C GLY A 149 -3.50 11.33 4.08
N ALA A 150 -4.80 11.60 4.15
CA ALA A 150 -5.41 12.87 3.74
C ALA A 150 -6.09 13.61 4.91
N VAL A 151 -6.56 12.88 5.92
CA VAL A 151 -7.26 13.43 7.09
C VAL A 151 -6.58 12.92 8.36
N GLY A 152 -6.02 13.81 9.18
CA GLY A 152 -5.49 13.47 10.49
C GLY A 152 -6.60 12.93 11.41
N GLN A 153 -6.35 11.79 12.04
CA GLN A 153 -7.29 11.15 12.95
C GLN A 153 -6.78 11.25 14.38
N PRO A 154 -7.62 11.60 15.35
CA PRO A 154 -7.21 11.67 16.76
C PRO A 154 -6.54 10.37 17.21
N PHE A 155 -5.53 10.46 18.06
CA PHE A 155 -4.78 9.32 18.63
C PHE A 155 -4.07 8.41 17.62
N ALA A 156 -4.07 8.78 16.33
CA ALA A 156 -3.35 8.06 15.28
C ALA A 156 -2.21 8.92 14.69
N ASP A 157 -1.63 9.81 15.50
CA ASP A 157 -0.72 10.88 15.07
C ASP A 157 0.47 10.35 14.26
N ALA A 158 1.21 9.38 14.81
CA ALA A 158 2.37 8.79 14.15
C ALA A 158 1.99 8.02 12.87
N TYR A 159 0.87 7.30 12.91
CA TYR A 159 0.34 6.58 11.74
C TYR A 159 -0.07 7.54 10.63
N CYS A 160 -0.91 8.53 10.95
CA CYS A 160 -1.33 9.55 9.97
C CYS A 160 -0.12 10.30 9.42
N GLY A 161 0.82 10.72 10.29
CA GLY A 161 2.05 11.38 9.87
C GLY A 161 2.83 10.58 8.84
N ALA A 162 2.98 9.26 9.04
CA ALA A 162 3.66 8.37 8.08
C ALA A 162 2.86 8.21 6.78
N LYS A 163 1.52 8.14 6.85
CA LYS A 163 0.66 8.05 5.66
C LYS A 163 0.62 9.34 4.86
N PHE A 164 0.60 10.51 5.50
CA PHE A 164 0.78 11.81 4.83
C PHE A 164 2.14 11.89 4.14
N ALA A 165 3.22 11.45 4.82
CA ALA A 165 4.56 11.48 4.26
C ALA A 165 4.66 10.65 2.96
N VAL A 166 4.13 9.41 2.96
CA VAL A 166 4.19 8.56 1.76
C VAL A 166 3.31 9.09 0.64
N GLU A 167 2.17 9.70 0.93
CA GLU A 167 1.35 10.33 -0.11
C GLU A 167 2.06 11.50 -0.77
N GLY A 168 2.69 12.38 0.02
CA GLY A 168 3.49 13.49 -0.51
C GLY A 168 4.63 13.01 -1.40
N PHE A 169 5.35 11.95 -0.97
CA PHE A 169 6.42 11.34 -1.77
C PHE A 169 5.88 10.78 -3.10
N MET A 170 4.83 9.97 -3.06
CA MET A 170 4.26 9.33 -4.24
C MET A 170 3.66 10.38 -5.20
N GLN A 171 3.04 11.44 -4.68
CA GLN A 171 2.49 12.52 -5.48
C GLN A 171 3.57 13.28 -6.24
N SER A 172 4.68 13.61 -5.59
CA SER A 172 5.84 14.23 -6.23
C SER A 172 6.44 13.32 -7.31
N LEU A 173 6.63 12.04 -6.99
CA LEU A 173 7.19 11.04 -7.90
C LEU A 173 6.30 10.82 -9.14
N ALA A 174 4.99 10.84 -8.97
CA ALA A 174 4.02 10.57 -10.03
C ALA A 174 4.26 11.43 -11.27
N VAL A 175 4.46 12.74 -11.08
CA VAL A 175 4.68 13.68 -12.20
C VAL A 175 5.98 13.36 -12.95
N VAL A 176 7.04 13.00 -12.22
CA VAL A 176 8.36 12.66 -12.79
C VAL A 176 8.30 11.37 -13.60
N MET A 177 7.48 10.41 -13.19
CA MET A 177 7.42 9.09 -13.80
C MET A 177 6.47 8.97 -14.98
N LEU A 178 5.49 9.86 -15.12
CA LEU A 178 4.53 9.86 -16.24
C LEU A 178 5.20 9.86 -17.63
N PRO A 179 6.22 10.70 -17.91
CA PRO A 179 6.90 10.68 -19.21
C PRO A 179 7.64 9.37 -19.51
N HIS A 180 7.88 8.54 -18.48
CA HIS A 180 8.52 7.22 -18.63
C HIS A 180 7.51 6.07 -18.73
N GLY A 181 6.21 6.37 -18.88
CA GLY A 181 5.15 5.36 -18.96
C GLY A 181 4.89 4.63 -17.63
N VAL A 182 5.36 5.16 -16.51
CA VAL A 182 5.17 4.57 -15.18
C VAL A 182 4.10 5.35 -14.42
N HIS A 183 3.02 4.67 -14.06
CA HIS A 183 1.94 5.20 -13.25
C HIS A 183 2.24 5.02 -11.77
N VAL A 184 2.25 6.10 -11.02
CA VAL A 184 2.40 6.09 -9.56
C VAL A 184 1.09 6.57 -8.94
N SER A 185 0.48 5.75 -8.09
CA SER A 185 -0.83 6.04 -7.50
C SER A 185 -0.89 5.64 -6.03
N VAL A 186 -1.83 6.23 -5.30
CA VAL A 186 -2.17 5.86 -3.93
C VAL A 186 -3.59 5.32 -3.86
N VAL A 187 -3.82 4.36 -2.95
CA VAL A 187 -5.16 3.88 -2.61
C VAL A 187 -5.45 4.24 -1.16
N GLU A 188 -6.60 4.83 -0.92
CA GLU A 188 -7.02 5.40 0.36
C GLU A 188 -8.23 4.62 0.92
N PRO A 189 -8.02 3.46 1.58
CA PRO A 189 -9.10 2.76 2.27
C PRO A 189 -9.58 3.55 3.50
N ALA A 190 -10.87 3.46 3.78
CA ALA A 190 -11.45 3.81 5.08
C ALA A 190 -11.37 2.60 6.03
N ALA A 191 -12.35 2.42 6.94
CA ALA A 191 -12.42 1.25 7.80
C ALA A 191 -12.62 -0.01 6.95
N VAL A 192 -11.68 -0.97 7.08
CA VAL A 192 -11.74 -2.28 6.43
C VAL A 192 -11.67 -3.37 7.50
N ALA A 193 -12.60 -4.31 7.44
CA ALA A 193 -12.61 -5.47 8.32
C ALA A 193 -11.43 -6.39 8.00
N SER A 194 -10.38 -6.32 8.81
CA SER A 194 -9.14 -7.06 8.64
C SER A 194 -8.42 -7.23 9.97
N ASP A 195 -7.43 -8.12 10.01
CA ASP A 195 -6.56 -8.32 11.18
C ASP A 195 -5.70 -7.10 11.51
N PHE A 196 -5.69 -6.07 10.64
CA PHE A 196 -5.00 -4.81 10.89
C PHE A 196 -5.40 -4.18 12.23
N VAL A 197 -6.70 -4.23 12.57
CA VAL A 197 -7.24 -3.69 13.84
C VAL A 197 -6.67 -4.41 15.05
N GLY A 198 -6.52 -5.73 14.96
CA GLY A 198 -5.90 -6.56 16.00
C GLY A 198 -4.38 -6.34 16.13
N ASN A 199 -3.75 -5.84 15.08
CA ASN A 199 -2.31 -5.57 15.01
C ASN A 199 -1.94 -4.10 15.29
N VAL A 200 -2.92 -3.25 15.65
CA VAL A 200 -2.67 -1.86 16.06
C VAL A 200 -1.93 -1.86 17.40
N THR A 201 -0.74 -1.26 17.41
CA THR A 201 -0.01 -1.02 18.65
C THR A 201 -0.78 0.01 19.48
N ARG A 202 -1.05 -0.31 20.75
CA ARG A 202 -1.64 0.61 21.71
C ARG A 202 -0.62 0.92 22.78
N ALA A 203 -0.59 2.17 23.22
CA ALA A 203 0.18 2.54 24.41
C ALA A 203 -0.39 1.82 25.64
N ASP A 204 0.48 1.58 26.62
CA ASP A 204 0.08 1.04 27.91
C ASP A 204 -0.87 2.03 28.64
N GLU A 205 -1.80 1.47 29.43
CA GLU A 205 -2.67 2.29 30.27
C GLU A 205 -1.82 3.02 31.32
N VAL A 206 -1.98 4.33 31.40
CA VAL A 206 -1.32 5.19 32.38
C VAL A 206 -2.32 5.56 33.47
N PRO A 207 -2.00 5.31 34.76
CA PRO A 207 -2.85 5.81 35.87
C PRO A 207 -3.06 7.33 35.74
N ASP A 208 -4.28 7.78 35.96
CA ASP A 208 -4.67 9.20 35.91
C ASP A 208 -4.36 9.89 34.55
N ASP A 209 -4.41 9.14 33.43
CA ASP A 209 -4.23 9.68 32.10
C ASP A 209 -5.26 10.81 31.82
N PRO A 210 -4.80 12.05 31.57
CA PRO A 210 -5.70 13.17 31.31
C PRO A 210 -6.51 12.99 30.01
N TYR A 211 -6.11 12.09 29.13
CA TYR A 211 -6.76 11.80 27.83
C TYR A 211 -7.67 10.57 27.88
N ALA A 212 -7.77 9.86 29.00
CA ALA A 212 -8.51 8.59 29.11
C ALA A 212 -9.96 8.69 28.61
N ALA A 213 -10.67 9.76 28.93
CA ALA A 213 -12.04 9.98 28.50
C ALA A 213 -12.16 10.18 26.97
N GLN A 214 -11.27 11.00 26.39
CA GLN A 214 -11.22 11.25 24.94
C GLN A 214 -10.81 9.99 24.17
N LEU A 215 -9.81 9.25 24.66
CA LEU A 215 -9.36 7.99 24.06
C LEU A 215 -10.48 6.95 24.10
N SER A 216 -11.20 6.83 25.21
CA SER A 216 -12.36 5.94 25.34
C SER A 216 -13.46 6.29 24.33
N ALA A 217 -13.80 7.57 24.19
CA ALA A 217 -14.77 8.05 23.22
C ALA A 217 -14.32 7.76 21.76
N TYR A 218 -13.05 7.97 21.45
CA TYR A 218 -12.45 7.63 20.16
C TYR A 218 -12.53 6.12 19.86
N LEU A 219 -12.17 5.28 20.81
CA LEU A 219 -12.22 3.82 20.65
C LEU A 219 -13.66 3.32 20.47
N ALA A 220 -14.63 3.86 21.19
CA ALA A 220 -16.03 3.52 21.02
C ALA A 220 -16.55 3.93 19.62
N ARG A 221 -16.18 5.13 19.14
CA ARG A 221 -16.52 5.61 17.81
C ARG A 221 -15.91 4.72 16.71
N THR A 222 -14.63 4.39 16.84
CA THR A 222 -13.92 3.55 15.85
C THR A 222 -14.47 2.13 15.83
N ALA A 223 -14.81 1.53 16.97
CA ALA A 223 -15.47 0.24 17.05
C ALA A 223 -16.81 0.25 16.29
N GLY A 224 -17.60 1.32 16.40
CA GLY A 224 -18.82 1.49 15.62
C GLY A 224 -18.58 1.63 14.12
N ALA A 225 -17.53 2.34 13.71
CA ALA A 225 -17.14 2.45 12.31
C ALA A 225 -16.70 1.10 11.72
N PHE A 226 -16.01 0.26 12.51
CA PHE A 226 -15.61 -1.07 12.08
C PHE A 226 -16.78 -2.08 12.03
N ALA A 227 -17.88 -1.86 12.73
CA ALA A 227 -19.08 -2.69 12.59
C ALA A 227 -19.73 -2.59 11.18
N GLY A 228 -19.54 -1.46 10.49
CA GLY A 228 -19.98 -1.25 9.10
C GLY A 228 -18.82 -1.21 8.09
N ALA A 229 -17.67 -1.75 8.45
CA ALA A 229 -16.47 -1.69 7.62
C ALA A 229 -16.61 -2.45 6.30
N GLN A 230 -15.96 -1.94 5.26
CA GLN A 230 -15.79 -2.64 4.00
C GLN A 230 -15.07 -3.98 4.21
N SER A 231 -15.45 -5.03 3.50
CA SER A 231 -14.71 -6.30 3.56
C SER A 231 -13.31 -6.15 2.96
N SER A 232 -12.35 -6.92 3.48
CA SER A 232 -11.00 -6.97 2.90
C SER A 232 -11.00 -7.41 1.42
N ARG A 233 -11.96 -8.25 1.04
CA ARG A 233 -12.13 -8.71 -0.35
C ARG A 233 -12.61 -7.57 -1.25
N ASP A 234 -13.61 -6.79 -0.85
CA ASP A 234 -14.12 -5.67 -1.65
C ASP A 234 -13.07 -4.55 -1.78
N ALA A 235 -12.32 -4.28 -0.70
CA ALA A 235 -11.21 -3.35 -0.76
C ALA A 235 -10.11 -3.83 -1.71
N ALA A 236 -9.81 -5.12 -1.73
CA ALA A 236 -8.83 -5.73 -2.64
C ALA A 236 -9.26 -5.66 -4.10
N VAL A 237 -10.55 -5.80 -4.41
CA VAL A 237 -11.09 -5.58 -5.76
C VAL A 237 -10.79 -4.15 -6.21
N ALA A 238 -11.09 -3.16 -5.37
CA ALA A 238 -10.79 -1.75 -5.69
C ALA A 238 -9.27 -1.49 -5.86
N ILE A 239 -8.42 -2.14 -5.06
CA ILE A 239 -6.96 -2.07 -5.22
C ILE A 239 -6.53 -2.68 -6.57
N ALA A 240 -7.08 -3.83 -6.94
CA ALA A 240 -6.78 -4.49 -8.21
C ALA A 240 -7.31 -3.68 -9.42
N ASP A 241 -8.47 -3.04 -9.29
CA ASP A 241 -9.01 -2.10 -10.29
C ASP A 241 -8.05 -0.94 -10.50
N ALA A 242 -7.58 -0.32 -9.43
CA ALA A 242 -6.61 0.78 -9.50
C ALA A 242 -5.27 0.34 -10.13
N ALA A 243 -4.79 -0.87 -9.78
CA ALA A 243 -3.52 -1.42 -10.30
C ALA A 243 -3.56 -1.72 -11.80
N LEU A 244 -4.73 -2.04 -12.35
CA LEU A 244 -4.91 -2.50 -13.73
C LEU A 244 -5.69 -1.52 -14.61
N SER A 245 -6.10 -0.38 -14.06
CA SER A 245 -6.84 0.63 -14.82
C SER A 245 -6.03 1.15 -16.01
N SER A 246 -6.69 1.28 -17.15
CA SER A 246 -6.15 2.01 -18.31
C SER A 246 -6.27 3.52 -18.15
N GLU A 247 -7.15 4.00 -17.27
CA GLU A 247 -7.30 5.40 -16.93
C GLU A 247 -6.40 5.74 -15.76
N TYR A 248 -5.44 6.64 -15.96
CA TYR A 248 -4.55 7.07 -14.90
C TYR A 248 -5.26 8.03 -13.94
N ARG A 249 -5.20 7.67 -12.64
CA ARG A 249 -5.55 8.55 -11.51
C ARG A 249 -4.49 8.44 -10.45
N PHE A 250 -4.14 9.53 -9.84
CA PHE A 250 -3.21 9.49 -8.72
C PHE A 250 -3.86 8.92 -7.45
N ARG A 251 -5.10 9.33 -7.11
CA ARG A 251 -5.81 8.91 -5.89
C ARG A 251 -6.98 8.00 -6.20
N TRP A 252 -7.06 6.90 -5.47
CA TRP A 252 -8.12 5.91 -5.54
C TRP A 252 -8.69 5.66 -4.15
N GLN A 253 -9.98 5.87 -3.95
CA GLN A 253 -10.67 5.51 -2.72
C GLN A 253 -11.39 4.17 -2.92
N THR A 254 -11.38 3.33 -1.87
CA THR A 254 -11.97 1.98 -1.97
C THR A 254 -13.48 1.96 -1.78
N SER A 255 -14.08 3.07 -1.34
CA SER A 255 -15.52 3.18 -1.08
C SER A 255 -16.00 4.62 -1.16
N ALA A 256 -17.31 4.81 -1.34
CA ALA A 256 -17.93 6.13 -1.31
C ALA A 256 -17.72 6.86 0.03
N GLY A 257 -17.69 6.11 1.15
CA GLY A 257 -17.36 6.67 2.47
C GLY A 257 -15.93 7.18 2.55
N ALA A 258 -14.98 6.47 1.96
CA ALA A 258 -13.59 6.93 1.86
C ALA A 258 -13.49 8.21 1.02
N THR A 259 -14.17 8.27 -0.12
CA THR A 259 -14.23 9.48 -0.98
C THR A 259 -14.79 10.68 -0.22
N ALA A 260 -15.92 10.50 0.47
CA ALA A 260 -16.52 11.58 1.23
C ALA A 260 -15.61 12.07 2.35
N PHE A 261 -14.93 11.18 3.05
CA PHE A 261 -14.05 11.54 4.17
C PHE A 261 -12.78 12.25 3.69
N VAL A 262 -12.12 11.75 2.65
CA VAL A 262 -10.96 12.42 2.02
C VAL A 262 -11.35 13.80 1.48
N GLY A 263 -12.55 13.92 0.91
CA GLY A 263 -13.11 15.18 0.39
C GLY A 263 -13.22 16.27 1.45
N LEU A 264 -13.29 15.95 2.74
CA LEU A 264 -13.29 16.96 3.81
C LEU A 264 -11.98 17.74 3.88
N SER A 265 -10.86 17.10 3.57
CA SER A 265 -9.54 17.71 3.65
C SER A 265 -9.04 18.16 2.28
N LEU A 266 -9.34 17.41 1.22
CA LEU A 266 -8.84 17.64 -0.12
C LEU A 266 -9.99 17.97 -1.05
N ALA A 267 -10.09 19.22 -1.52
CA ALA A 267 -11.01 19.60 -2.61
C ALA A 267 -10.67 18.85 -3.92
N ASP A 268 -9.44 18.34 -4.03
CA ASP A 268 -8.88 17.60 -5.16
C ASP A 268 -8.85 16.11 -4.82
N THR A 269 -10.00 15.45 -4.77
CA THR A 269 -10.13 14.08 -4.32
C THR A 269 -9.50 13.03 -5.25
N ASP A 270 -9.30 13.33 -6.54
CA ASP A 270 -8.63 12.45 -7.50
C ASP A 270 -7.17 12.83 -7.77
N GLY A 271 -6.71 13.97 -7.24
CA GLY A 271 -5.34 14.44 -7.37
C GLY A 271 -5.04 15.15 -8.71
N SER A 272 -6.03 15.28 -9.59
CA SER A 272 -5.81 15.82 -10.94
C SER A 272 -5.36 17.28 -10.96
N ARG A 273 -5.84 18.10 -10.05
CA ARG A 273 -5.49 19.53 -9.93
C ARG A 273 -4.03 19.71 -9.53
N VAL A 274 -3.57 18.99 -8.51
CA VAL A 274 -2.19 19.07 -8.03
C VAL A 274 -1.22 18.58 -9.09
N LEU A 275 -1.50 17.43 -9.71
CA LEU A 275 -0.67 16.91 -10.79
C LEU A 275 -0.65 17.85 -12.00
N GLY A 276 -1.81 18.42 -12.39
CA GLY A 276 -1.89 19.39 -13.48
C GLY A 276 -1.08 20.66 -13.22
N ALA A 277 -1.12 21.19 -11.99
CA ALA A 277 -0.37 22.41 -11.63
C ALA A 277 1.15 22.19 -11.60
N THR A 278 1.64 20.99 -11.24
CA THR A 278 3.08 20.70 -11.07
C THR A 278 3.71 20.04 -12.29
N ARG A 279 2.92 19.50 -13.22
CA ARG A 279 3.41 18.84 -14.43
C ARG A 279 4.34 19.74 -15.25
N GLY A 280 3.96 21.01 -15.47
CA GLY A 280 4.76 21.97 -16.24
C GLY A 280 6.13 22.29 -15.61
N TRP A 281 6.36 21.91 -14.35
CA TRP A 281 7.67 22.15 -13.70
C TRP A 281 8.74 21.19 -14.19
N VAL A 282 8.36 20.06 -14.77
CA VAL A 282 9.27 19.01 -15.25
C VAL A 282 9.14 18.76 -16.76
N GLU A 283 8.26 19.48 -17.45
CA GLU A 283 8.16 19.40 -18.92
C GLU A 283 9.40 20.06 -19.55
N THR A 284 10.17 19.30 -20.31
CA THR A 284 11.24 19.83 -21.14
C THR A 284 10.61 20.48 -22.39
N ALA A 285 11.15 21.61 -22.83
CA ALA A 285 10.74 22.21 -24.08
C ALA A 285 10.86 21.16 -25.22
N PRO A 286 9.89 21.04 -26.13
CA PRO A 286 10.04 20.16 -27.28
C PRO A 286 11.29 20.58 -28.06
N ASN A 287 12.18 19.61 -28.33
CA ASN A 287 13.33 19.77 -29.20
C ASN A 287 12.91 20.16 -30.62
#